data_6cc70cea628cb3b52e2a10940d4e6950
#
_entry.id   6cc70cea628cb3b52e2a10940d4e6950
#
_cell.length_a   1.000
_cell.length_b   1.000
_cell.length_c   1.000
_cell.angle_alpha   90.00
_cell.angle_beta   90.00
_cell.angle_gamma   90.00
#
_symmetry.space_group_name_H-M   'P 1'
#
loop_
_entity.id
_entity.type
_entity.pdbx_description
1 polymer ?
#
loop_
_entity_poly.entity_id
_entity_poly.type
_entity_poly.pdbx_seq_one_letter_code
_entity_poly.pdbx_strand_id
1 'polypeptide(L)'
;MDSRKILSKIAYYYIAFTKSTLRVRSIDLVGRFKEQSVYALWHGEQILPLCLNSGRQIVAMCSMSKDGEIQAGVLKDFDFIAVRGSSSKRAERALIETIRYARKGHFVAFTVDGPRGPIHKVKSGLLLVSQKIGIRLIPISAIAKNSLTFKKAWDKFKVPLPFSKTVAVYGNPIVIGKDDNLEEKALTVEKELNKLSEFANKYYWSKDINEYLSHHPKPKIFIKCKNNINACIDKINELKQKYPLSVFTLYISDKENKNISLPQNVSVINKITSKLKEEVFDVCYGTSFIDNIRIKPNFKLTI
;
A
#
# COMPACT_ATOMS: atom_id res chain seq x y z
N MET A 1 13.01 -6.83 -36.20
CA MET A 1 12.88 -6.31 -34.81
C MET A 1 12.53 -7.48 -33.88
N ASP A 2 13.21 -7.66 -32.75
CA ASP A 2 12.96 -8.81 -31.84
C ASP A 2 11.50 -8.75 -31.34
N SER A 3 10.74 -9.83 -31.53
CA SER A 3 9.32 -9.94 -31.14
C SER A 3 9.09 -9.59 -29.66
N ARG A 4 10.06 -9.85 -28.80
CA ARG A 4 10.01 -9.53 -27.36
C ARG A 4 10.07 -8.02 -27.10
N LYS A 5 10.86 -7.29 -27.89
CA LYS A 5 10.89 -5.82 -27.82
C LYS A 5 9.57 -5.20 -28.25
N ILE A 6 8.92 -5.78 -29.27
CA ILE A 6 7.59 -5.34 -29.72
C ILE A 6 6.57 -5.58 -28.62
N LEU A 7 6.52 -6.79 -28.05
CA LEU A 7 5.60 -7.14 -26.97
C LEU A 7 5.81 -6.26 -25.73
N SER A 8 7.06 -5.97 -25.36
CA SER A 8 7.38 -5.05 -24.27
C SER A 8 6.81 -3.65 -24.53
N LYS A 9 6.93 -3.12 -25.76
CA LYS A 9 6.37 -1.80 -26.10
C LYS A 9 4.84 -1.80 -26.11
N ILE A 10 4.20 -2.84 -26.63
CA ILE A 10 2.73 -2.98 -26.57
C ILE A 10 2.26 -2.99 -25.11
N ALA A 11 2.90 -3.79 -24.25
CA ALA A 11 2.59 -3.85 -22.83
C ALA A 11 2.82 -2.49 -22.16
N TYR A 12 3.91 -1.80 -22.47
CA TYR A 12 4.19 -0.46 -21.95
C TYR A 12 3.07 0.53 -22.30
N TYR A 13 2.69 0.62 -23.59
CA TYR A 13 1.66 1.57 -24.02
C TYR A 13 0.29 1.26 -23.40
N TYR A 14 -0.07 -0.03 -23.30
CA TYR A 14 -1.29 -0.42 -22.61
C TYR A 14 -1.27 0.00 -21.15
N ILE A 15 -0.18 -0.29 -20.43
CA ILE A 15 -0.04 0.03 -19.01
C ILE A 15 0.01 1.56 -18.80
N ALA A 16 0.70 2.31 -19.67
CA ALA A 16 0.79 3.76 -19.62
C ALA A 16 -0.59 4.42 -19.84
N PHE A 17 -1.35 3.95 -20.83
CA PHE A 17 -2.73 4.39 -21.07
C PHE A 17 -3.62 4.05 -19.87
N THR A 18 -3.55 2.82 -19.36
CA THR A 18 -4.31 2.42 -18.19
C THR A 18 -3.98 3.32 -17.00
N LYS A 19 -2.68 3.52 -16.70
CA LYS A 19 -2.20 4.40 -15.63
C LYS A 19 -2.80 5.80 -15.71
N SER A 20 -2.85 6.42 -16.90
CA SER A 20 -3.38 7.78 -17.09
C SER A 20 -4.88 7.91 -16.80
N THR A 21 -5.61 6.80 -16.87
CA THR A 21 -7.07 6.75 -16.69
C THR A 21 -7.52 6.23 -15.32
N LEU A 22 -6.59 5.69 -14.50
CA LEU A 22 -6.92 5.15 -13.18
C LEU A 22 -7.37 6.22 -12.21
N ARG A 23 -8.41 5.92 -11.43
CA ARG A 23 -8.85 6.71 -10.30
C ARG A 23 -8.29 6.12 -9.00
N VAL A 24 -7.12 6.60 -8.61
CA VAL A 24 -6.32 6.01 -7.53
C VAL A 24 -6.64 6.66 -6.18
N ARG A 25 -6.87 5.82 -5.17
CA ARG A 25 -6.81 6.19 -3.76
C ARG A 25 -5.66 5.44 -3.11
N SER A 26 -4.78 6.17 -2.42
CA SER A 26 -3.69 5.57 -1.65
C SER A 26 -3.98 5.65 -0.16
N ILE A 27 -3.81 4.55 0.54
CA ILE A 27 -3.77 4.45 1.99
C ILE A 27 -2.29 4.22 2.34
N ASP A 28 -1.62 5.27 2.81
CA ASP A 28 -0.20 5.26 3.11
C ASP A 28 0.00 5.46 4.61
N LEU A 29 0.26 4.36 5.31
CA LEU A 29 0.34 4.35 6.78
C LEU A 29 1.63 5.00 7.32
N VAL A 30 2.65 5.13 6.46
CA VAL A 30 4.02 5.42 6.95
C VAL A 30 4.77 6.50 6.17
N GLY A 31 4.17 7.05 5.12
CA GLY A 31 4.89 7.95 4.22
C GLY A 31 5.97 7.20 3.44
N ARG A 32 5.54 6.39 2.48
CA ARG A 32 6.35 5.43 1.72
C ARG A 32 7.66 5.95 1.14
N PHE A 33 7.75 7.27 0.91
CA PHE A 33 8.97 7.89 0.34
C PHE A 33 9.75 8.76 1.33
N LYS A 34 9.36 8.78 2.62
CA LYS A 34 10.10 9.54 3.64
C LYS A 34 11.48 8.96 3.92
N GLU A 35 11.58 7.64 3.86
CA GLU A 35 12.81 6.90 4.15
C GLU A 35 12.99 5.78 3.13
N GLN A 36 14.23 5.49 2.81
CA GLN A 36 14.57 4.37 1.95
C GLN A 36 13.94 3.07 2.46
N SER A 37 13.39 2.28 1.55
CA SER A 37 12.62 1.10 1.90
C SER A 37 12.74 -0.01 0.86
N VAL A 38 12.53 -1.24 1.30
CA VAL A 38 12.23 -2.38 0.42
C VAL A 38 10.72 -2.54 0.36
N TYR A 39 10.15 -2.56 -0.82
CA TYR A 39 8.74 -2.83 -1.04
C TYR A 39 8.52 -4.32 -1.32
N ALA A 40 7.63 -4.94 -0.56
CA ALA A 40 7.21 -6.33 -0.76
C ALA A 40 5.78 -6.38 -1.30
N LEU A 41 5.56 -7.16 -2.36
CA LEU A 41 4.27 -7.31 -3.01
C LEU A 41 4.10 -8.70 -3.61
N TRP A 42 2.85 -9.12 -3.88
CA TRP A 42 2.58 -10.36 -4.56
C TRP A 42 2.81 -10.26 -6.08
N HIS A 43 3.34 -11.32 -6.69
CA HIS A 43 3.66 -11.35 -8.11
C HIS A 43 2.42 -11.09 -8.98
N GLY A 44 1.28 -11.64 -8.63
CA GLY A 44 0.02 -11.44 -9.35
C GLY A 44 -0.54 -10.00 -9.28
N GLU A 45 -0.04 -9.15 -8.37
CA GLU A 45 -0.55 -7.79 -8.13
C GLU A 45 0.43 -6.68 -8.58
N GLN A 46 1.51 -7.00 -9.30
CA GLN A 46 2.65 -6.12 -9.54
C GLN A 46 2.39 -4.93 -10.49
N ILE A 47 1.40 -4.99 -11.40
CA ILE A 47 1.18 -3.93 -12.41
C ILE A 47 0.81 -2.60 -11.74
N LEU A 48 -0.09 -2.60 -10.76
CA LEU A 48 -0.50 -1.35 -10.12
C LEU A 48 0.60 -0.69 -9.29
N PRO A 49 1.36 -1.41 -8.44
CA PRO A 49 2.55 -0.86 -7.80
C PRO A 49 3.55 -0.27 -8.80
N LEU A 50 3.78 -0.92 -9.95
CA LEU A 50 4.60 -0.38 -11.02
C LEU A 50 4.05 0.96 -11.54
N CYS A 51 2.76 1.04 -11.86
CA CYS A 51 2.12 2.27 -12.34
C CYS A 51 2.29 3.43 -11.34
N LEU A 52 2.06 3.14 -10.05
CA LEU A 52 1.99 4.15 -8.99
C LEU A 52 3.36 4.65 -8.53
N ASN A 53 4.42 3.90 -8.83
CA ASN A 53 5.78 4.21 -8.39
C ASN A 53 6.74 4.46 -9.56
N SER A 54 6.25 4.63 -10.78
CA SER A 54 7.05 4.96 -11.96
C SER A 54 7.76 6.31 -11.85
N GLY A 55 8.90 6.46 -12.54
CA GLY A 55 9.70 7.68 -12.54
C GLY A 55 10.56 7.85 -11.29
N ARG A 56 10.88 6.76 -10.56
CA ARG A 56 11.60 6.84 -9.27
C ARG A 56 12.86 5.98 -9.20
N GLN A 57 13.26 5.38 -10.30
CA GLN A 57 14.44 4.50 -10.37
C GLN A 57 14.48 3.43 -9.26
N ILE A 58 13.31 2.87 -8.95
CA ILE A 58 13.20 1.76 -8.00
C ILE A 58 13.82 0.52 -8.62
N VAL A 59 14.66 -0.17 -7.86
CA VAL A 59 15.29 -1.41 -8.28
C VAL A 59 14.30 -2.55 -8.18
N ALA A 60 14.08 -3.26 -9.28
CA ALA A 60 13.20 -4.44 -9.32
C ALA A 60 13.94 -5.64 -9.93
N MET A 61 13.79 -6.81 -9.31
CA MET A 61 14.40 -8.04 -9.81
C MET A 61 13.47 -8.73 -10.82
N CYS A 62 14.03 -9.11 -11.97
CA CYS A 62 13.32 -9.83 -13.03
C CYS A 62 13.97 -11.19 -13.32
N SER A 63 13.17 -12.17 -13.73
CA SER A 63 13.68 -13.46 -14.14
C SER A 63 14.48 -13.39 -15.45
N MET A 64 15.35 -14.37 -15.69
CA MET A 64 16.09 -14.52 -16.95
C MET A 64 15.25 -15.16 -18.08
N SER A 65 14.00 -15.50 -17.83
CA SER A 65 13.08 -16.08 -18.82
C SER A 65 12.72 -15.09 -19.93
N LYS A 66 12.08 -15.60 -20.99
CA LYS A 66 11.52 -14.77 -22.08
C LYS A 66 10.51 -13.73 -21.55
N ASP A 67 9.65 -14.12 -20.61
CA ASP A 67 8.68 -13.22 -19.99
C ASP A 67 9.38 -12.16 -19.12
N GLY A 68 10.43 -12.57 -18.38
CA GLY A 68 11.26 -11.64 -17.61
C GLY A 68 11.99 -10.62 -18.48
N GLU A 69 12.28 -10.94 -19.75
CA GLU A 69 12.87 -9.98 -20.68
C GLU A 69 11.85 -8.92 -21.11
N ILE A 70 10.62 -9.33 -21.40
CA ILE A 70 9.50 -8.40 -21.68
C ILE A 70 9.27 -7.50 -20.47
N GLN A 71 9.20 -8.09 -19.28
CA GLN A 71 9.04 -7.35 -18.02
C GLN A 71 10.16 -6.33 -17.79
N ALA A 72 11.42 -6.72 -18.03
CA ALA A 72 12.56 -5.82 -17.87
C ALA A 72 12.50 -4.62 -18.83
N GLY A 73 12.01 -4.83 -20.05
CA GLY A 73 11.77 -3.75 -21.02
C GLY A 73 10.68 -2.78 -20.51
N VAL A 74 9.55 -3.30 -20.04
CA VAL A 74 8.47 -2.50 -19.46
C VAL A 74 8.96 -1.72 -18.23
N LEU A 75 9.69 -2.34 -17.33
CA LEU A 75 10.26 -1.70 -16.14
C LEU A 75 11.16 -0.53 -16.54
N LYS A 76 12.05 -0.72 -17.51
CA LYS A 76 12.95 0.33 -18.02
C LYS A 76 12.16 1.51 -18.60
N ASP A 77 11.10 1.25 -19.36
CA ASP A 77 10.26 2.28 -19.96
C ASP A 77 9.47 3.10 -18.91
N PHE A 78 9.25 2.52 -17.70
CA PHE A 78 8.68 3.21 -16.54
C PHE A 78 9.73 3.77 -15.56
N ASP A 79 10.98 3.87 -15.98
CA ASP A 79 12.11 4.40 -15.19
C ASP A 79 12.38 3.60 -13.91
N PHE A 80 12.35 2.26 -14.03
CA PHE A 80 12.84 1.33 -13.01
C PHE A 80 14.21 0.79 -13.41
N ILE A 81 14.98 0.39 -12.41
CA ILE A 81 16.25 -0.32 -12.60
C ILE A 81 15.94 -1.83 -12.54
N ALA A 82 16.01 -2.50 -13.69
CA ALA A 82 15.75 -3.93 -13.77
C ALA A 82 17.01 -4.74 -13.55
N VAL A 83 17.12 -5.46 -12.42
CA VAL A 83 18.19 -6.41 -12.13
C VAL A 83 17.77 -7.81 -12.56
N ARG A 84 18.61 -8.49 -13.37
CA ARG A 84 18.28 -9.76 -14.00
C ARG A 84 18.86 -10.95 -13.23
N GLY A 85 17.96 -11.84 -12.74
CA GLY A 85 18.35 -13.09 -12.09
C GLY A 85 17.20 -13.70 -11.30
N SER A 86 17.01 -15.01 -11.31
CA SER A 86 15.85 -15.60 -10.66
C SER A 86 16.03 -17.02 -10.10
N SER A 87 17.17 -17.67 -10.33
CA SER A 87 17.39 -19.01 -9.78
C SER A 87 18.87 -19.36 -9.72
N SER A 88 19.28 -20.12 -8.72
CA SER A 88 20.64 -20.61 -8.50
C SER A 88 21.71 -19.51 -8.39
N LYS A 89 22.94 -19.74 -8.83
CA LYS A 89 24.07 -18.78 -8.81
C LYS A 89 23.76 -17.41 -9.45
N ARG A 90 22.76 -17.34 -10.37
CA ARG A 90 22.33 -16.07 -10.97
C ARG A 90 21.39 -15.28 -10.04
N ALA A 91 20.63 -15.95 -9.17
CA ALA A 91 19.82 -15.27 -8.15
C ALA A 91 20.70 -14.58 -7.12
N GLU A 92 21.77 -15.22 -6.67
CA GLU A 92 22.74 -14.63 -5.73
C GLU A 92 23.41 -13.37 -6.32
N ARG A 93 23.84 -13.44 -7.59
CA ARG A 93 24.43 -12.27 -8.27
C ARG A 93 23.44 -11.12 -8.36
N ALA A 94 22.18 -11.39 -8.72
CA ALA A 94 21.14 -10.38 -8.79
C ALA A 94 20.83 -9.78 -7.41
N LEU A 95 20.85 -10.61 -6.37
CA LEU A 95 20.68 -10.14 -5.00
C LEU A 95 21.82 -9.21 -4.57
N ILE A 96 23.07 -9.59 -4.86
CA ILE A 96 24.27 -8.77 -4.59
C ILE A 96 24.18 -7.44 -5.35
N GLU A 97 23.77 -7.48 -6.62
CA GLU A 97 23.59 -6.27 -7.44
C GLU A 97 22.50 -5.38 -6.87
N THR A 98 21.37 -5.95 -6.45
CA THR A 98 20.28 -5.23 -5.78
C THR A 98 20.76 -4.57 -4.49
N ILE A 99 21.57 -5.28 -3.66
CA ILE A 99 22.19 -4.73 -2.46
C ILE A 99 23.11 -3.55 -2.79
N ARG A 100 23.87 -3.62 -3.89
CA ARG A 100 24.74 -2.49 -4.32
C ARG A 100 23.91 -1.24 -4.67
N TYR A 101 22.81 -1.40 -5.39
CA TYR A 101 21.90 -0.28 -5.68
C TYR A 101 21.24 0.27 -4.41
N ALA A 102 20.78 -0.60 -3.52
CA ALA A 102 20.19 -0.19 -2.27
C ALA A 102 21.19 0.59 -1.39
N ARG A 103 22.48 0.19 -1.34
CA ARG A 103 23.54 0.96 -0.67
C ARG A 103 23.80 2.34 -1.26
N LYS A 104 23.42 2.57 -2.53
CA LYS A 104 23.47 3.89 -3.19
C LYS A 104 22.23 4.74 -2.92
N GLY A 105 21.30 4.28 -2.08
CA GLY A 105 20.09 5.02 -1.71
C GLY A 105 18.85 4.69 -2.56
N HIS A 106 18.93 3.76 -3.53
CA HIS A 106 17.77 3.37 -4.31
C HIS A 106 16.76 2.59 -3.48
N PHE A 107 15.48 2.85 -3.70
CA PHE A 107 14.40 1.98 -3.23
C PHE A 107 14.46 0.64 -3.98
N VAL A 108 13.96 -0.40 -3.34
CA VAL A 108 13.92 -1.76 -3.91
C VAL A 108 12.50 -2.29 -3.88
N ALA A 109 12.10 -3.05 -4.88
CA ALA A 109 10.79 -3.71 -4.91
C ALA A 109 10.95 -5.19 -5.29
N PHE A 110 10.30 -6.06 -4.52
CA PHE A 110 10.28 -7.50 -4.76
C PHE A 110 8.86 -8.04 -4.85
N THR A 111 8.62 -8.88 -5.85
CA THR A 111 7.53 -9.86 -5.81
C THR A 111 7.99 -11.04 -4.98
N VAL A 112 7.56 -11.07 -3.70
CA VAL A 112 8.18 -11.92 -2.66
C VAL A 112 7.85 -13.41 -2.77
N ASP A 113 6.85 -13.80 -3.54
CA ASP A 113 6.55 -15.19 -3.90
C ASP A 113 7.40 -15.69 -5.09
N GLY A 114 8.14 -14.76 -5.74
CA GLY A 114 9.07 -15.06 -6.82
C GLY A 114 8.40 -15.52 -8.12
N PRO A 115 9.17 -15.80 -9.18
CA PRO A 115 8.61 -16.06 -10.51
C PRO A 115 8.04 -17.48 -10.72
N ARG A 116 8.17 -18.36 -9.73
CA ARG A 116 7.71 -19.76 -9.81
C ARG A 116 6.77 -20.15 -8.68
N GLY A 117 6.44 -19.21 -7.80
CA GLY A 117 5.58 -19.46 -6.65
C GLY A 117 6.18 -20.40 -5.60
N PRO A 118 5.38 -21.05 -4.78
CA PRO A 118 3.91 -21.04 -4.84
C PRO A 118 3.30 -19.68 -4.51
N ILE A 119 2.08 -19.44 -4.99
CA ILE A 119 1.35 -18.19 -4.79
C ILE A 119 1.21 -17.87 -3.30
N HIS A 120 1.43 -16.60 -2.95
CA HIS A 120 1.29 -16.09 -1.58
C HIS A 120 2.20 -16.80 -0.56
N LYS A 121 3.38 -17.24 -0.98
CA LYS A 121 4.44 -17.77 -0.11
C LYS A 121 5.71 -16.96 -0.25
N VAL A 122 6.10 -16.30 0.83
CA VAL A 122 7.26 -15.42 0.83
C VAL A 122 8.56 -16.23 0.75
N LYS A 123 9.44 -15.85 -0.17
CA LYS A 123 10.81 -16.40 -0.28
C LYS A 123 11.71 -15.63 0.69
N SER A 124 12.09 -16.25 1.78
CA SER A 124 12.90 -15.66 2.85
C SER A 124 14.20 -15.01 2.34
N GLY A 125 14.85 -15.62 1.34
CA GLY A 125 16.08 -15.08 0.74
C GLY A 125 15.95 -13.66 0.15
N LEU A 126 14.76 -13.21 -0.23
CA LEU A 126 14.53 -11.84 -0.71
C LEU A 126 14.57 -10.81 0.43
N LEU A 127 14.30 -11.24 1.66
CA LEU A 127 14.35 -10.41 2.85
C LEU A 127 15.79 -10.06 3.25
N LEU A 128 16.76 -10.81 2.73
CA LEU A 128 18.18 -10.60 2.99
C LEU A 128 18.64 -9.19 2.58
N VAL A 129 18.02 -8.57 1.57
CA VAL A 129 18.33 -7.18 1.18
C VAL A 129 18.04 -6.23 2.32
N SER A 130 16.84 -6.32 2.90
CA SER A 130 16.44 -5.50 4.04
C SER A 130 17.36 -5.74 5.24
N GLN A 131 17.66 -6.99 5.57
CA GLN A 131 18.54 -7.37 6.67
C GLN A 131 19.98 -6.86 6.50
N LYS A 132 20.58 -7.05 5.32
CA LYS A 132 21.99 -6.68 5.05
C LYS A 132 22.24 -5.18 4.99
N ILE A 133 21.22 -4.39 4.72
CA ILE A 133 21.33 -2.93 4.60
C ILE A 133 20.77 -2.24 5.83
N GLY A 134 19.92 -2.91 6.62
CA GLY A 134 19.25 -2.33 7.77
C GLY A 134 18.13 -1.36 7.38
N ILE A 135 17.53 -1.53 6.18
CA ILE A 135 16.40 -0.72 5.74
C ILE A 135 15.08 -1.44 5.98
N ARG A 136 14.04 -0.65 6.26
CA ARG A 136 12.71 -1.18 6.54
C ARG A 136 12.06 -1.82 5.30
N LEU A 137 11.24 -2.84 5.51
CA LEU A 137 10.41 -3.46 4.49
C LEU A 137 8.97 -2.95 4.63
N ILE A 138 8.37 -2.50 3.53
CA ILE A 138 6.97 -2.04 3.49
C ILE A 138 6.17 -3.01 2.62
N PRO A 139 5.20 -3.74 3.20
CA PRO A 139 4.29 -4.55 2.41
C PRO A 139 3.30 -3.67 1.64
N ILE A 140 3.04 -4.01 0.38
CA ILE A 140 2.13 -3.26 -0.51
C ILE A 140 1.12 -4.21 -1.13
N SER A 141 -0.15 -3.82 -1.13
CA SER A 141 -1.16 -4.36 -2.03
C SER A 141 -1.81 -3.24 -2.82
N ALA A 142 -1.97 -3.41 -4.12
CA ALA A 142 -2.68 -2.46 -4.96
C ALA A 142 -3.61 -3.19 -5.92
N ILE A 143 -4.90 -2.85 -5.87
CA ILE A 143 -5.97 -3.54 -6.56
C ILE A 143 -6.84 -2.54 -7.33
N ALA A 144 -7.13 -2.86 -8.58
CA ALA A 144 -8.18 -2.19 -9.35
C ALA A 144 -9.49 -2.94 -9.19
N LYS A 145 -10.59 -2.21 -8.99
CA LYS A 145 -11.94 -2.80 -8.88
C LYS A 145 -12.30 -3.64 -10.10
N ASN A 146 -11.89 -3.17 -11.29
CA ASN A 146 -12.08 -3.88 -12.55
C ASN A 146 -10.72 -4.30 -13.10
N SER A 147 -10.47 -5.60 -13.14
CA SER A 147 -9.23 -6.21 -13.62
C SER A 147 -9.52 -7.47 -14.41
N LEU A 148 -8.73 -7.71 -15.44
CA LEU A 148 -8.65 -9.02 -16.08
C LEU A 148 -7.74 -9.91 -15.22
N THR A 149 -8.25 -11.05 -14.76
CA THR A 149 -7.48 -12.02 -13.96
C THR A 149 -7.20 -13.25 -14.78
N PHE A 150 -5.94 -13.59 -14.93
CA PHE A 150 -5.49 -14.82 -15.60
C PHE A 150 -5.59 -16.01 -14.66
N LYS A 151 -6.80 -16.58 -14.54
CA LYS A 151 -7.12 -17.64 -13.56
C LYS A 151 -6.26 -18.89 -13.70
N LYS A 152 -5.76 -19.20 -14.90
CA LYS A 152 -4.90 -20.36 -15.19
C LYS A 152 -3.42 -20.10 -14.89
N ALA A 153 -3.00 -18.84 -14.71
CA ALA A 153 -1.64 -18.51 -14.30
C ALA A 153 -1.45 -18.90 -12.81
N TRP A 154 -0.26 -19.39 -12.47
CA TRP A 154 0.08 -19.84 -11.12
C TRP A 154 -0.11 -18.76 -10.06
N ASP A 155 0.12 -17.48 -10.43
CA ASP A 155 0.04 -16.29 -9.58
C ASP A 155 -1.32 -15.56 -9.67
N LYS A 156 -2.25 -16.06 -10.48
CA LYS A 156 -3.54 -15.41 -10.80
C LYS A 156 -3.34 -13.94 -11.20
N PHE A 157 -2.39 -13.71 -12.10
CA PHE A 157 -1.95 -12.40 -12.54
C PHE A 157 -3.11 -11.47 -12.91
N LYS A 158 -3.07 -10.24 -12.40
CA LYS A 158 -4.13 -9.24 -12.55
C LYS A 158 -3.66 -8.09 -13.42
N VAL A 159 -4.40 -7.83 -14.49
CA VAL A 159 -4.20 -6.67 -15.36
C VAL A 159 -5.34 -5.68 -15.13
N PRO A 160 -5.06 -4.48 -14.62
CA PRO A 160 -6.09 -3.47 -14.40
C PRO A 160 -6.69 -3.01 -15.72
N LEU A 161 -8.00 -2.77 -15.75
CA LEU A 161 -8.67 -2.18 -16.89
C LEU A 161 -8.61 -0.64 -16.82
N PRO A 162 -8.57 0.05 -17.97
CA PRO A 162 -8.66 1.52 -18.03
C PRO A 162 -9.90 2.05 -17.27
N PHE A 163 -9.80 3.27 -16.77
CA PHE A 163 -10.85 3.98 -16.01
C PHE A 163 -11.27 3.32 -14.70
N SER A 164 -10.57 2.29 -14.25
CA SER A 164 -10.91 1.57 -13.03
C SER A 164 -10.63 2.42 -11.78
N LYS A 165 -11.51 2.28 -10.77
CA LYS A 165 -11.20 2.73 -9.41
C LYS A 165 -10.16 1.81 -8.81
N THR A 166 -9.16 2.37 -8.16
CA THR A 166 -8.00 1.62 -7.65
C THR A 166 -7.71 2.01 -6.21
N VAL A 167 -7.39 1.05 -5.38
CA VAL A 167 -6.83 1.27 -4.05
C VAL A 167 -5.40 0.73 -3.99
N ALA A 168 -4.49 1.52 -3.41
CA ALA A 168 -3.15 1.09 -3.06
C ALA A 168 -2.96 1.25 -1.55
N VAL A 169 -2.57 0.18 -0.89
CA VAL A 169 -2.36 0.15 0.57
C VAL A 169 -0.89 -0.15 0.84
N TYR A 170 -0.22 0.80 1.50
CA TYR A 170 1.14 0.66 1.99
C TYR A 170 1.06 0.39 3.48
N GLY A 171 1.41 -0.83 3.87
CA GLY A 171 1.28 -1.32 5.26
C GLY A 171 2.31 -0.75 6.21
N ASN A 172 2.27 -1.21 7.45
CA ASN A 172 3.26 -0.83 8.45
C ASN A 172 4.64 -1.39 8.09
N PRO A 173 5.72 -0.64 8.39
CA PRO A 173 7.07 -1.11 8.12
C PRO A 173 7.41 -2.30 9.02
N ILE A 174 8.08 -3.27 8.41
CA ILE A 174 8.65 -4.42 9.11
C ILE A 174 10.16 -4.23 9.13
N VAL A 175 10.72 -4.18 10.32
CA VAL A 175 12.18 -4.12 10.51
C VAL A 175 12.71 -5.54 10.59
N ILE A 176 13.81 -5.81 9.85
CA ILE A 176 14.50 -7.08 9.85
C ILE A 176 15.90 -6.85 10.42
N GLY A 177 16.09 -7.24 11.69
CA GLY A 177 17.35 -7.12 12.40
C GLY A 177 18.41 -8.08 11.86
N LYS A 178 19.68 -7.82 12.19
CA LYS A 178 20.82 -8.64 11.74
C LYS A 178 20.71 -10.10 12.17
N ASP A 179 20.20 -10.33 13.37
CA ASP A 179 20.09 -11.65 14.01
C ASP A 179 18.71 -12.29 13.86
N ASP A 180 17.79 -11.61 13.17
CA ASP A 180 16.45 -12.13 12.95
C ASP A 180 16.48 -13.38 12.05
N ASN A 181 15.67 -14.37 12.40
CA ASN A 181 15.41 -15.53 11.55
C ASN A 181 14.58 -15.11 10.34
N LEU A 182 15.13 -15.28 9.13
CA LEU A 182 14.46 -14.87 7.89
C LEU A 182 13.22 -15.69 7.58
N GLU A 183 13.13 -16.95 8.01
CA GLU A 183 11.94 -17.79 7.80
C GLU A 183 10.76 -17.26 8.66
N GLU A 184 11.00 -16.92 9.92
CA GLU A 184 9.98 -16.32 10.79
C GLU A 184 9.53 -14.94 10.29
N LYS A 185 10.50 -14.12 9.84
CA LYS A 185 10.17 -12.82 9.22
C LYS A 185 9.40 -12.99 7.92
N ALA A 186 9.69 -14.03 7.14
CA ALA A 186 8.92 -14.33 5.93
C ALA A 186 7.46 -14.62 6.25
N LEU A 187 7.17 -15.39 7.31
CA LEU A 187 5.80 -15.63 7.77
C LEU A 187 5.11 -14.32 8.23
N THR A 188 5.85 -13.45 8.89
CA THR A 188 5.33 -12.12 9.28
C THR A 188 4.96 -11.28 8.07
N VAL A 189 5.85 -11.19 7.07
CA VAL A 189 5.61 -10.46 5.81
C VAL A 189 4.43 -11.08 5.05
N GLU A 190 4.36 -12.41 4.98
CA GLU A 190 3.27 -13.16 4.34
C GLU A 190 1.92 -12.82 4.97
N LYS A 191 1.84 -12.85 6.30
CA LYS A 191 0.62 -12.52 7.04
C LYS A 191 0.15 -11.08 6.77
N GLU A 192 1.07 -10.11 6.81
CA GLU A 192 0.71 -8.72 6.55
C GLU A 192 0.31 -8.48 5.10
N LEU A 193 1.01 -9.06 4.12
CA LEU A 193 0.63 -8.96 2.70
C LEU A 193 -0.75 -9.57 2.43
N ASN A 194 -1.04 -10.75 2.98
CA ASN A 194 -2.35 -11.39 2.83
C ASN A 194 -3.46 -10.52 3.41
N LYS A 195 -3.24 -9.94 4.59
CA LYS A 195 -4.20 -9.02 5.24
C LYS A 195 -4.45 -7.77 4.38
N LEU A 196 -3.40 -7.14 3.84
CA LEU A 196 -3.54 -5.97 2.97
C LEU A 196 -4.25 -6.32 1.65
N SER A 197 -3.90 -7.46 1.04
CA SER A 197 -4.53 -7.93 -0.20
C SER A 197 -6.00 -8.27 0.02
N GLU A 198 -6.35 -8.91 1.12
CA GLU A 198 -7.74 -9.20 1.47
C GLU A 198 -8.53 -7.90 1.68
N PHE A 199 -7.99 -6.95 2.44
CA PHE A 199 -8.60 -5.65 2.60
C PHE A 199 -8.82 -4.95 1.25
N ALA A 200 -7.79 -4.85 0.40
CA ALA A 200 -7.87 -4.17 -0.87
C ALA A 200 -8.83 -4.84 -1.87
N ASN A 201 -8.90 -6.18 -1.88
CA ASN A 201 -9.76 -6.94 -2.78
C ASN A 201 -11.24 -6.92 -2.35
N LYS A 202 -11.51 -7.05 -1.07
CA LYS A 202 -12.86 -7.29 -0.53
C LYS A 202 -13.37 -6.10 0.27
N TYR A 203 -12.75 -5.85 1.40
CA TYR A 203 -13.32 -4.95 2.41
C TYR A 203 -13.26 -3.46 2.03
N TYR A 204 -12.26 -3.04 1.27
CA TYR A 204 -12.20 -1.65 0.79
C TYR A 204 -13.43 -1.24 -0.03
N TRP A 205 -14.08 -2.17 -0.74
CA TRP A 205 -15.23 -1.93 -1.58
C TRP A 205 -16.56 -2.17 -0.87
N SER A 206 -16.53 -2.64 0.39
CA SER A 206 -17.74 -2.88 1.18
C SER A 206 -18.55 -1.59 1.36
N LYS A 207 -19.88 -1.75 1.37
CA LYS A 207 -20.84 -0.70 1.76
C LYS A 207 -21.14 -0.76 3.26
N ASP A 208 -20.86 -1.87 3.91
CA ASP A 208 -20.96 -2.02 5.37
C ASP A 208 -19.76 -1.35 6.03
N ILE A 209 -20.05 -0.31 6.83
CA ILE A 209 -19.06 0.45 7.55
C ILE A 209 -18.32 -0.38 8.60
N ASN A 210 -19.01 -1.30 9.26
CA ASN A 210 -18.40 -2.14 10.29
C ASN A 210 -17.40 -3.12 9.66
N GLU A 211 -17.79 -3.75 8.55
CA GLU A 211 -16.91 -4.63 7.78
C GLU A 211 -15.68 -3.85 7.27
N TYR A 212 -15.89 -2.64 6.73
CA TYR A 212 -14.80 -1.79 6.26
C TYR A 212 -13.83 -1.41 7.37
N LEU A 213 -14.32 -0.89 8.50
CA LEU A 213 -13.49 -0.42 9.62
C LEU A 213 -12.76 -1.56 10.34
N SER A 214 -13.40 -2.73 10.50
CA SER A 214 -12.82 -3.90 11.15
C SER A 214 -11.59 -4.45 10.42
N HIS A 215 -11.55 -4.30 9.09
CA HIS A 215 -10.45 -4.80 8.26
C HIS A 215 -9.52 -3.69 7.76
N HIS A 216 -9.86 -2.41 8.00
CA HIS A 216 -9.00 -1.30 7.60
C HIS A 216 -7.72 -1.26 8.46
N PRO A 217 -6.53 -1.21 7.86
CA PRO A 217 -5.27 -1.31 8.61
C PRO A 217 -5.03 -0.14 9.58
N LYS A 218 -5.60 1.03 9.30
CA LYS A 218 -5.53 2.21 10.18
C LYS A 218 -6.62 3.22 9.79
N PRO A 219 -7.87 3.02 10.23
CA PRO A 219 -8.96 3.92 9.85
C PRO A 219 -8.75 5.31 10.44
N LYS A 220 -9.05 6.34 9.64
CA LYS A 220 -9.07 7.74 10.07
C LYS A 220 -10.51 8.17 10.29
N ILE A 221 -10.86 8.51 11.52
CA ILE A 221 -12.21 8.87 11.93
C ILE A 221 -12.21 10.34 12.35
N PHE A 222 -13.07 11.12 11.73
CA PHE A 222 -13.30 12.52 12.06
C PHE A 222 -14.58 12.65 12.87
N ILE A 223 -14.53 13.35 14.00
CA ILE A 223 -15.67 13.60 14.86
C ILE A 223 -15.83 15.11 15.05
N LYS A 224 -17.00 15.64 14.66
CA LYS A 224 -17.36 17.02 14.92
C LYS A 224 -18.17 17.11 16.19
N CYS A 225 -17.61 17.74 17.21
CA CYS A 225 -18.30 18.05 18.44
C CYS A 225 -19.02 19.40 18.33
N LYS A 226 -20.32 19.43 18.65
CA LYS A 226 -21.11 20.67 18.67
C LYS A 226 -21.21 21.27 20.05
N ASN A 227 -21.85 20.58 20.99
CA ASN A 227 -22.23 21.15 22.27
C ASN A 227 -21.96 20.22 23.48
N ASN A 228 -21.61 18.96 23.26
CA ASN A 228 -21.37 18.00 24.35
C ASN A 228 -20.10 17.20 24.09
N ILE A 229 -19.02 17.68 24.66
CA ILE A 229 -17.71 17.09 24.48
C ILE A 229 -17.60 15.69 25.14
N ASN A 230 -18.29 15.48 26.28
CA ASN A 230 -18.27 14.19 26.93
C ASN A 230 -18.92 13.11 26.08
N ALA A 231 -20.05 13.40 25.44
CA ALA A 231 -20.66 12.47 24.50
C ALA A 231 -19.74 12.16 23.29
N CYS A 232 -18.96 13.12 22.83
CA CYS A 232 -17.97 12.88 21.77
C CYS A 232 -16.81 12.00 22.26
N ILE A 233 -16.35 12.19 23.50
CA ILE A 233 -15.31 11.35 24.12
C ILE A 233 -15.82 9.93 24.34
N ASP A 234 -17.05 9.77 24.84
CA ASP A 234 -17.68 8.46 25.03
C ASP A 234 -17.78 7.71 23.68
N LYS A 235 -18.18 8.43 22.62
CA LYS A 235 -18.21 7.85 21.27
C LYS A 235 -16.83 7.48 20.75
N ILE A 236 -15.80 8.26 21.04
CA ILE A 236 -14.40 7.91 20.70
C ILE A 236 -14.00 6.64 21.44
N ASN A 237 -14.31 6.52 22.74
CA ASN A 237 -13.97 5.35 23.54
C ASN A 237 -14.69 4.09 23.03
N GLU A 238 -15.98 4.18 22.72
CA GLU A 238 -16.76 3.10 22.11
C GLU A 238 -16.11 2.63 20.79
N LEU A 239 -15.84 3.58 19.90
CA LEU A 239 -15.24 3.29 18.59
C LEU A 239 -13.82 2.73 18.72
N LYS A 240 -13.07 3.17 19.72
CA LYS A 240 -11.71 2.70 20.00
C LYS A 240 -11.71 1.26 20.50
N GLN A 241 -12.66 0.89 21.35
CA GLN A 241 -12.83 -0.51 21.76
C GLN A 241 -13.15 -1.41 20.56
N LYS A 242 -14.04 -0.95 19.68
CA LYS A 242 -14.47 -1.70 18.52
C LYS A 242 -13.42 -1.74 17.38
N TYR A 243 -12.66 -0.64 17.22
CA TYR A 243 -11.69 -0.45 16.14
C TYR A 243 -10.35 0.09 16.70
N PRO A 244 -9.56 -0.73 17.38
CA PRO A 244 -8.41 -0.28 18.18
C PRO A 244 -7.29 0.38 17.35
N LEU A 245 -7.22 0.13 16.05
CA LEU A 245 -6.22 0.74 15.16
C LEU A 245 -6.63 2.12 14.63
N SER A 246 -7.81 2.63 14.99
CA SER A 246 -8.32 3.91 14.50
C SER A 246 -7.53 5.11 15.02
N VAL A 247 -7.40 6.10 14.14
CA VAL A 247 -6.89 7.44 14.47
C VAL A 247 -8.04 8.42 14.42
N PHE A 248 -8.21 9.20 15.48
CA PHE A 248 -9.32 10.13 15.62
C PHE A 248 -8.87 11.57 15.45
N THR A 249 -9.67 12.36 14.75
CA THR A 249 -9.56 13.81 14.73
C THR A 249 -10.85 14.40 15.26
N LEU A 250 -10.76 15.03 16.43
CA LEU A 250 -11.89 15.69 17.09
C LEU A 250 -11.88 17.19 16.75
N TYR A 251 -12.93 17.67 16.12
CA TYR A 251 -13.12 19.08 15.87
C TYR A 251 -14.06 19.69 16.89
N ILE A 252 -13.60 20.76 17.57
CA ILE A 252 -14.34 21.50 18.57
C ILE A 252 -14.41 22.95 18.11
N SER A 253 -15.63 23.47 17.92
CA SER A 253 -15.85 24.84 17.41
C SER A 253 -15.61 25.93 18.44
N ASP A 254 -15.69 25.63 19.74
CA ASP A 254 -15.65 26.61 20.81
C ASP A 254 -14.30 26.68 21.51
N LYS A 255 -13.90 27.94 21.86
CA LYS A 255 -12.61 28.25 22.49
C LYS A 255 -12.49 27.82 23.97
N GLU A 256 -13.55 27.30 24.57
CA GLU A 256 -13.67 27.14 26.02
C GLU A 256 -13.07 25.86 26.62
N ASN A 257 -12.55 24.94 25.81
CA ASN A 257 -12.11 23.63 26.34
C ASN A 257 -10.59 23.47 26.33
N LYS A 258 -9.91 24.10 27.30
CA LYS A 258 -8.44 24.01 27.41
C LYS A 258 -7.90 22.81 28.22
N ASN A 259 -8.73 22.09 29.00
CA ASN A 259 -8.29 21.02 29.89
C ASN A 259 -9.08 19.71 29.70
N ILE A 260 -8.95 19.09 28.52
CA ILE A 260 -9.62 17.81 28.26
C ILE A 260 -8.56 16.71 28.28
N SER A 261 -8.76 15.72 29.13
CA SER A 261 -7.99 14.47 29.06
C SER A 261 -8.47 13.64 27.88
N LEU A 262 -7.62 13.49 26.91
CA LEU A 262 -7.95 12.77 25.68
C LEU A 262 -7.32 11.37 25.66
N PRO A 263 -8.00 10.37 25.11
CA PRO A 263 -7.41 9.07 24.88
C PRO A 263 -6.21 9.16 23.91
N GLN A 264 -5.30 8.19 23.95
CA GLN A 264 -4.21 8.09 22.96
C GLN A 264 -4.75 8.04 21.53
N ASN A 265 -3.98 8.54 20.53
CA ASN A 265 -4.33 8.60 19.12
C ASN A 265 -5.53 9.52 18.77
N VAL A 266 -5.85 10.48 19.63
CA VAL A 266 -6.83 11.53 19.35
C VAL A 266 -6.11 12.86 19.15
N SER A 267 -6.32 13.50 18.01
CA SER A 267 -5.89 14.88 17.74
C SER A 267 -7.08 15.83 17.83
N VAL A 268 -6.91 16.96 18.53
CA VAL A 268 -7.94 18.00 18.62
C VAL A 268 -7.60 19.16 17.71
N ILE A 269 -8.60 19.64 17.01
CA ILE A 269 -8.49 20.82 16.16
C ILE A 269 -9.67 21.76 16.44
N ASN A 270 -9.40 23.06 16.43
CA ASN A 270 -10.42 24.10 16.61
C ASN A 270 -10.63 24.94 15.35
N LYS A 271 -9.85 24.68 14.29
CA LYS A 271 -9.94 25.38 13.01
C LYS A 271 -9.68 24.41 11.85
N ILE A 272 -10.51 24.48 10.83
CA ILE A 272 -10.34 23.71 9.60
C ILE A 272 -9.33 24.43 8.71
N THR A 273 -8.12 23.88 8.58
CA THR A 273 -7.05 24.43 7.74
C THR A 273 -7.10 23.87 6.32
N SER A 274 -6.39 24.50 5.39
CA SER A 274 -6.22 23.98 4.02
C SER A 274 -5.62 22.57 4.03
N LYS A 275 -4.65 22.32 4.91
CA LYS A 275 -4.01 21.00 5.07
C LYS A 275 -5.03 19.92 5.49
N LEU A 276 -5.96 20.25 6.40
CA LEU A 276 -7.00 19.32 6.84
C LEU A 276 -8.00 19.02 5.72
N LYS A 277 -8.29 20.01 4.86
CA LYS A 277 -9.19 19.82 3.71
C LYS A 277 -8.64 18.83 2.67
N GLU A 278 -7.32 18.69 2.61
CA GLU A 278 -6.64 17.72 1.74
C GLU A 278 -6.56 16.32 2.35
N GLU A 279 -6.77 16.21 3.67
CA GLU A 279 -6.76 14.94 4.37
C GLU A 279 -8.03 14.14 4.06
N VAL A 280 -7.87 12.83 3.83
CA VAL A 280 -8.99 11.94 3.54
C VAL A 280 -9.33 11.15 4.79
N PHE A 281 -10.57 11.28 5.25
CA PHE A 281 -11.12 10.50 6.36
C PHE A 281 -11.94 9.32 5.84
N ASP A 282 -11.89 8.21 6.56
CA ASP A 282 -12.67 7.02 6.24
C ASP A 282 -14.11 7.18 6.67
N VAL A 283 -14.32 7.81 7.84
CA VAL A 283 -15.64 8.06 8.41
C VAL A 283 -15.68 9.44 9.05
N CYS A 284 -16.83 10.11 8.93
CA CYS A 284 -17.14 11.31 9.68
C CYS A 284 -18.39 11.12 10.53
N TYR A 285 -18.28 11.47 11.81
CA TYR A 285 -19.40 11.59 12.74
C TYR A 285 -19.70 13.06 12.99
N GLY A 286 -21.00 13.42 13.05
CA GLY A 286 -21.46 14.77 13.34
C GLY A 286 -22.36 15.34 12.26
N THR A 287 -23.19 16.33 12.62
CA THR A 287 -24.21 16.90 11.76
C THR A 287 -23.63 17.58 10.54
N SER A 288 -24.47 17.63 9.51
CA SER A 288 -24.34 18.31 8.23
C SER A 288 -23.28 19.41 8.23
N PHE A 289 -22.41 19.31 7.25
CA PHE A 289 -21.52 20.37 6.82
C PHE A 289 -20.07 20.35 7.36
N ILE A 290 -19.30 19.51 6.75
CA ILE A 290 -17.93 19.87 6.43
C ILE A 290 -17.78 19.65 4.92
N ASP A 291 -18.30 20.57 4.12
CA ASP A 291 -18.35 20.44 2.64
C ASP A 291 -16.99 20.35 1.98
N ASN A 292 -15.93 20.56 2.73
CA ASN A 292 -14.56 20.62 2.23
C ASN A 292 -13.64 19.52 2.77
N ILE A 293 -14.14 18.58 3.61
CA ILE A 293 -13.34 17.44 4.08
C ILE A 293 -13.59 16.25 3.16
N ARG A 294 -12.51 15.67 2.64
CA ARG A 294 -12.59 14.50 1.78
C ARG A 294 -12.92 13.27 2.61
N ILE A 295 -14.11 12.72 2.40
CA ILE A 295 -14.59 11.51 3.06
C ILE A 295 -14.80 10.42 2.03
N LYS A 296 -14.65 9.16 2.42
CA LYS A 296 -15.13 8.04 1.59
C LYS A 296 -16.65 8.23 1.40
N PRO A 297 -17.16 8.33 0.15
CA PRO A 297 -18.51 8.87 -0.13
C PRO A 297 -19.67 8.13 0.53
N ASN A 298 -19.47 6.91 1.00
CA ASN A 298 -20.55 6.06 1.51
C ASN A 298 -20.67 6.05 3.05
N PHE A 299 -19.79 6.77 3.78
CA PHE A 299 -19.69 6.66 5.24
C PHE A 299 -19.78 8.02 5.96
N LYS A 300 -20.90 8.71 5.76
CA LYS A 300 -21.27 9.85 6.60
C LYS A 300 -22.25 9.37 7.67
N LEU A 301 -21.94 9.58 8.92
CA LEU A 301 -22.79 9.18 10.04
C LEU A 301 -23.11 10.41 10.91
N THR A 302 -24.35 10.46 11.39
CA THR A 302 -24.80 11.49 12.35
C THR A 302 -24.63 10.95 13.77
N ILE A 303 -24.09 11.75 14.70
CA ILE A 303 -24.10 11.47 16.14
C ILE A 303 -25.41 11.99 16.72
#